data_f5e235d78ecea2a8b3650db102213835
#
_entry.id   f5e235d78ecea2a8b3650db102213835
#
_cell.length_a   1.000
_cell.length_b   1.000
_cell.length_c   1.000
_cell.angle_alpha   90.00
_cell.angle_beta   90.00
_cell.angle_gamma   90.00
#
_symmetry.space_group_name_H-M   'P 1'
#
loop_
_entity.id
_entity.type
_entity.pdbx_description
1 polymer ?
#
loop_
_entity_poly.entity_id
_entity_poly.type
_entity_poly.pdbx_seq_one_letter_code
_entity_poly.pdbx_strand_id
1 'polypeptide(L)'
;MLAPSRPLRVRIPSVGVDSELMELGIQEDGTVEVPPPGPGSPAGWYRHSPTPGARGPAVLLGHSNNRGDGVFDRLPALTPGEVVQVDRADGSTAVFVVDRAEDYGKDGFPTEQVYGNTLGAELRLITCGDYDPWTGRWNANHVVYASLAG
;
A
#
# COMPACT_ATOMS: atom_id res chain seq x y z
N MET A 1 -5.16 15.56 -11.19
CA MET A 1 -5.07 14.09 -11.39
C MET A 1 -4.25 13.83 -12.62
N LEU A 2 -3.60 12.67 -12.65
CA LEU A 2 -2.71 12.29 -13.73
C LEU A 2 -3.40 11.28 -14.66
N ALA A 3 -2.96 11.23 -15.91
CA ALA A 3 -3.42 10.19 -16.84
C ALA A 3 -2.98 8.81 -16.33
N PRO A 4 -3.74 7.75 -16.62
CA PRO A 4 -3.36 6.40 -16.19
C PRO A 4 -1.97 6.00 -16.69
N SER A 5 -1.15 5.45 -15.78
CA SER A 5 0.16 4.92 -16.10
C SER A 5 0.56 3.91 -15.04
N ARG A 6 1.05 2.76 -15.47
CA ARG A 6 1.40 1.66 -14.55
C ARG A 6 2.49 2.08 -13.58
N PRO A 7 2.35 1.76 -12.27
CA PRO A 7 3.41 2.05 -11.31
C PRO A 7 4.57 1.07 -11.45
N LEU A 8 5.79 1.56 -11.26
CA LEU A 8 7.00 0.77 -11.34
C LEU A 8 7.70 0.60 -10.00
N ARG A 9 7.64 1.63 -9.14
CA ARG A 9 8.41 1.67 -7.89
C ARG A 9 7.74 2.58 -6.88
N VAL A 10 7.77 2.19 -5.61
CA VAL A 10 7.31 3.03 -4.49
C VAL A 10 8.50 3.43 -3.65
N ARG A 11 8.58 4.71 -3.29
CA ARG A 11 9.61 5.26 -2.42
C ARG A 11 8.97 6.07 -1.30
N ILE A 12 9.35 5.75 -0.06
CA ILE A 12 8.90 6.47 1.13
C ILE A 12 10.15 6.81 1.94
N PRO A 13 10.80 7.94 1.64
CA PRO A 13 12.13 8.24 2.22
C PRO A 13 12.15 8.29 3.74
N SER A 14 11.09 8.81 4.38
CA SER A 14 11.07 8.98 5.83
C SER A 14 11.12 7.68 6.60
N VAL A 15 10.71 6.56 5.98
CA VAL A 15 10.74 5.24 6.62
C VAL A 15 11.61 4.24 5.85
N GLY A 16 12.41 4.74 4.89
CA GLY A 16 13.39 3.92 4.19
C GLY A 16 12.82 2.89 3.22
N VAL A 17 11.59 3.08 2.73
CA VAL A 17 10.99 2.19 1.74
C VAL A 17 11.45 2.59 0.34
N ASP A 18 11.96 1.63 -0.40
CA ASP A 18 12.32 1.78 -1.82
C ASP A 18 12.16 0.40 -2.46
N SER A 19 11.07 0.20 -3.19
CA SER A 19 10.73 -1.12 -3.71
C SER A 19 10.19 -1.05 -5.12
N GLU A 20 10.63 -1.96 -5.97
CA GLU A 20 9.94 -2.23 -7.22
C GLU A 20 8.52 -2.70 -6.89
N LEU A 21 7.61 -2.53 -7.83
CA LEU A 21 6.21 -2.94 -7.67
C LEU A 21 5.89 -4.07 -8.63
N MET A 22 5.47 -5.22 -8.08
CA MET A 22 4.90 -6.29 -8.90
C MET A 22 3.39 -6.04 -9.07
N GLU A 23 2.79 -6.69 -10.06
CA GLU A 23 1.34 -6.62 -10.22
C GLU A 23 0.66 -7.73 -9.45
N LEU A 24 -0.45 -7.39 -8.80
CA LEU A 24 -1.26 -8.32 -8.02
C LEU A 24 -2.66 -8.40 -8.61
N GLY A 25 -3.18 -9.60 -8.74
CA GLY A 25 -4.51 -9.83 -9.27
C GLY A 25 -5.48 -10.33 -8.19
N ILE A 26 -6.47 -11.09 -8.62
CA ILE A 26 -7.45 -11.72 -7.73
C ILE A 26 -7.22 -13.22 -7.78
N GLN A 27 -7.22 -13.86 -6.61
CA GLN A 27 -7.09 -15.30 -6.48
C GLN A 27 -8.42 -16.00 -6.81
N GLU A 28 -8.37 -17.32 -6.99
CA GLU A 28 -9.57 -18.10 -7.34
C GLU A 28 -10.69 -17.98 -6.31
N ASP A 29 -10.32 -17.75 -5.03
CA ASP A 29 -11.30 -17.59 -3.96
C ASP A 29 -11.88 -16.16 -3.87
N GLY A 30 -11.52 -15.26 -4.79
CA GLY A 30 -11.99 -13.89 -4.84
C GLY A 30 -11.21 -12.91 -3.98
N THR A 31 -10.19 -13.35 -3.27
CA THR A 31 -9.34 -12.44 -2.47
C THR A 31 -8.24 -11.81 -3.32
N VAL A 32 -7.77 -10.64 -2.90
CA VAL A 32 -6.64 -9.97 -3.57
C VAL A 32 -5.37 -10.79 -3.36
N GLU A 33 -4.65 -11.01 -4.46
CA GLU A 33 -3.33 -11.65 -4.41
C GLU A 33 -2.39 -10.80 -3.57
N VAL A 34 -1.50 -11.45 -2.81
CA VAL A 34 -0.48 -10.77 -2.00
C VAL A 34 0.90 -11.10 -2.53
N PRO A 35 1.91 -10.24 -2.29
CA PRO A 35 3.28 -10.56 -2.69
C PRO A 35 3.75 -11.87 -2.03
N PRO A 36 4.71 -12.58 -2.65
CA PRO A 36 5.24 -13.79 -2.04
C PRO A 36 5.82 -13.51 -0.65
N PRO A 37 5.72 -14.46 0.28
CA PRO A 37 6.34 -14.29 1.60
C PRO A 37 7.87 -14.41 1.51
N GLY A 38 8.55 -13.85 2.50
CA GLY A 38 9.99 -13.98 2.64
C GLY A 38 10.72 -12.67 2.56
N PRO A 39 12.00 -12.65 3.01
CA PRO A 39 12.82 -11.45 2.95
C PRO A 39 13.09 -11.04 1.51
N GLY A 40 13.16 -9.72 1.28
CA GLY A 40 13.43 -9.19 -0.05
C GLY A 40 12.24 -9.20 -1.01
N SER A 41 11.05 -9.66 -0.56
CA SER A 41 9.85 -9.62 -1.39
C SER A 41 9.42 -8.18 -1.65
N PRO A 42 9.12 -7.81 -2.91
CA PRO A 42 8.71 -6.43 -3.22
C PRO A 42 7.28 -6.15 -2.75
N ALA A 43 6.94 -4.85 -2.72
CA ALA A 43 5.54 -4.45 -2.64
C ALA A 43 4.86 -4.73 -3.97
N GLY A 44 3.53 -4.74 -3.99
CA GLY A 44 2.76 -4.96 -5.20
C GLY A 44 1.64 -3.96 -5.35
N TRP A 45 1.24 -3.75 -6.60
CA TRP A 45 0.09 -2.91 -6.94
C TRP A 45 -1.07 -3.82 -7.36
N TYR A 46 -2.23 -3.60 -6.74
CA TYR A 46 -3.44 -4.29 -7.13
C TYR A 46 -3.91 -3.73 -8.47
N ARG A 47 -3.73 -4.51 -9.54
CA ARG A 47 -3.93 -4.03 -10.91
C ARG A 47 -5.39 -3.69 -11.24
N HIS A 48 -6.36 -4.16 -10.43
CA HIS A 48 -7.76 -3.81 -10.60
C HIS A 48 -8.14 -2.52 -9.88
N SER A 49 -7.20 -1.91 -9.15
CA SER A 49 -7.36 -0.56 -8.62
C SER A 49 -6.83 0.45 -9.65
N PRO A 50 -7.20 1.75 -9.51
CA PRO A 50 -6.64 2.79 -10.38
C PRO A 50 -5.11 2.80 -10.35
N THR A 51 -4.49 3.29 -11.43
CA THR A 51 -3.05 3.56 -11.40
C THR A 51 -2.78 4.76 -10.48
N PRO A 52 -1.65 4.74 -9.73
CA PRO A 52 -1.35 5.84 -8.82
C PRO A 52 -1.28 7.18 -9.54
N GLY A 53 -2.06 8.15 -9.06
CA GLY A 53 -2.18 9.48 -9.66
C GLY A 53 -3.45 9.67 -10.47
N ALA A 54 -4.09 8.63 -10.98
CA ALA A 54 -5.39 8.70 -11.61
C ALA A 54 -6.49 8.77 -10.54
N ARG A 55 -7.71 9.14 -10.97
CA ARG A 55 -8.84 9.22 -10.04
C ARG A 55 -9.09 7.89 -9.35
N GLY A 56 -9.39 7.94 -8.07
CA GLY A 56 -9.72 6.77 -7.26
C GLY A 56 -8.55 6.31 -6.41
N PRO A 57 -8.76 5.29 -5.56
CA PRO A 57 -7.72 4.80 -4.66
C PRO A 57 -6.88 3.73 -5.34
N ALA A 58 -5.62 4.05 -5.61
CA ALA A 58 -4.64 3.05 -6.01
C ALA A 58 -4.22 2.27 -4.77
N VAL A 59 -4.15 0.95 -4.87
CA VAL A 59 -3.88 0.08 -3.72
C VAL A 59 -2.54 -0.62 -3.89
N LEU A 60 -1.65 -0.42 -2.92
CA LEU A 60 -0.37 -1.09 -2.82
C LEU A 60 -0.36 -1.97 -1.57
N LEU A 61 0.16 -3.19 -1.72
CA LEU A 61 0.27 -4.14 -0.61
C LEU A 61 1.73 -4.54 -0.42
N GLY A 62 2.11 -4.76 0.83
CA GLY A 62 3.44 -5.23 1.15
C GLY A 62 3.44 -5.97 2.47
N HIS A 63 4.37 -6.90 2.61
CA HIS A 63 4.48 -7.68 3.83
C HIS A 63 5.19 -6.90 4.93
N SER A 64 4.78 -7.20 6.16
CA SER A 64 5.55 -6.92 7.36
C SER A 64 5.91 -8.25 8.00
N ASN A 65 7.07 -8.33 8.63
CA ASN A 65 7.42 -9.49 9.42
C ASN A 65 8.09 -9.04 10.72
N ASN A 66 8.16 -9.95 11.69
CA ASN A 66 8.70 -9.61 12.99
C ASN A 66 10.24 -9.57 13.04
N ARG A 67 10.90 -9.82 11.90
CA ARG A 67 12.37 -9.80 11.81
C ARG A 67 12.92 -8.48 11.28
N GLY A 68 12.05 -7.60 10.77
CA GLY A 68 12.46 -6.29 10.28
C GLY A 68 12.90 -6.26 8.81
N ASP A 69 12.67 -7.33 8.05
CA ASP A 69 13.04 -7.40 6.63
C ASP A 69 11.84 -7.40 5.66
N GLY A 70 10.63 -7.14 6.16
CA GLY A 70 9.47 -6.92 5.33
C GLY A 70 9.49 -5.53 4.70
N VAL A 71 9.01 -5.42 3.46
CA VAL A 71 9.07 -4.16 2.70
C VAL A 71 8.31 -3.03 3.40
N PHE A 72 7.23 -3.36 4.11
CA PHE A 72 6.40 -2.38 4.84
C PHE A 72 6.52 -2.49 6.36
N ASP A 73 7.61 -3.08 6.87
CA ASP A 73 7.81 -3.22 8.32
C ASP A 73 7.75 -1.88 9.05
N ARG A 74 8.23 -0.81 8.43
CA ARG A 74 8.29 0.51 9.05
C ARG A 74 7.11 1.39 8.70
N LEU A 75 6.12 0.87 7.97
CA LEU A 75 4.94 1.63 7.58
C LEU A 75 4.22 2.25 8.79
N PRO A 76 4.09 1.55 9.95
CA PRO A 76 3.44 2.15 11.12
C PRO A 76 4.13 3.40 11.67
N ALA A 77 5.41 3.64 11.33
CA ALA A 77 6.11 4.85 11.74
C ALA A 77 5.79 6.05 10.86
N LEU A 78 5.09 5.85 9.75
CA LEU A 78 4.72 6.91 8.81
C LEU A 78 3.59 7.76 9.40
N THR A 79 3.78 9.09 9.44
CA THR A 79 2.84 10.01 10.06
C THR A 79 2.21 10.96 9.04
N PRO A 80 1.06 11.57 9.36
CA PRO A 80 0.41 12.52 8.46
C PRO A 80 1.35 13.66 8.05
N GLY A 81 1.28 14.05 6.77
CA GLY A 81 2.14 15.09 6.19
C GLY A 81 3.40 14.55 5.51
N GLU A 82 3.77 13.31 5.78
CA GLU A 82 4.93 12.70 5.11
C GLU A 82 4.58 12.29 3.69
N VAL A 83 5.61 12.06 2.88
CA VAL A 83 5.48 11.92 1.43
C VAL A 83 5.71 10.48 0.99
N VAL A 84 4.87 10.03 0.05
CA VAL A 84 5.02 8.75 -0.67
C VAL A 84 5.16 9.07 -2.15
N GLN A 85 6.18 8.52 -2.80
CA GLN A 85 6.43 8.74 -4.22
C GLN A 85 6.25 7.44 -4.98
N VAL A 86 5.56 7.50 -6.14
CA VAL A 86 5.37 6.35 -7.01
C VAL A 86 5.87 6.71 -8.40
N ASP A 87 6.92 6.02 -8.84
CA ASP A 87 7.46 6.17 -10.20
C ASP A 87 6.58 5.39 -11.17
N ARG A 88 6.26 6.00 -12.31
CA ARG A 88 5.29 5.47 -13.27
C ARG A 88 5.96 5.15 -14.61
N ALA A 89 5.33 4.28 -15.39
CA ALA A 89 5.87 3.80 -16.66
C ALA A 89 6.08 4.92 -17.69
N ASP A 90 5.32 6.03 -17.59
CA ASP A 90 5.46 7.18 -18.49
C ASP A 90 6.62 8.11 -18.13
N GLY A 91 7.42 7.75 -17.12
CA GLY A 91 8.54 8.55 -16.66
C GLY A 91 8.20 9.59 -15.60
N SER A 92 6.91 9.73 -15.26
CA SER A 92 6.50 10.67 -14.22
C SER A 92 6.55 10.03 -12.83
N THR A 93 6.51 10.88 -11.80
CA THR A 93 6.41 10.46 -10.42
C THR A 93 5.16 11.08 -9.81
N ALA A 94 4.27 10.22 -9.29
CA ALA A 94 3.11 10.68 -8.53
C ALA A 94 3.54 10.86 -7.08
N VAL A 95 3.28 12.03 -6.52
CA VAL A 95 3.65 12.38 -5.15
C VAL A 95 2.38 12.46 -4.32
N PHE A 96 2.34 11.69 -3.23
CA PHE A 96 1.20 11.66 -2.31
C PHE A 96 1.62 12.16 -0.95
N VAL A 97 0.68 12.77 -0.24
CA VAL A 97 0.87 13.20 1.15
C VAL A 97 -0.02 12.34 2.03
N VAL A 98 0.55 11.81 3.09
CA VAL A 98 -0.17 10.96 4.04
C VAL A 98 -1.22 11.79 4.77
N ASP A 99 -2.46 11.34 4.74
CA ASP A 99 -3.58 11.97 5.45
C ASP A 99 -3.77 11.38 6.85
N ARG A 100 -3.77 10.05 6.94
CA ARG A 100 -3.97 9.33 8.20
C ARG A 100 -3.58 7.87 8.02
N ALA A 101 -3.52 7.16 9.14
CA ALA A 101 -3.32 5.70 9.15
C ALA A 101 -4.28 5.09 10.16
N GLU A 102 -4.76 3.89 9.87
CA GLU A 102 -5.71 3.18 10.72
C GLU A 102 -5.35 1.70 10.78
N ASP A 103 -5.58 1.07 11.93
CA ASP A 103 -5.48 -0.37 12.08
C ASP A 103 -6.90 -0.96 12.12
N TYR A 104 -7.10 -2.03 11.35
CA TYR A 104 -8.40 -2.71 11.29
C TYR A 104 -8.21 -4.19 11.61
N GLY A 105 -9.06 -4.71 12.48
CA GLY A 105 -9.11 -6.15 12.72
C GLY A 105 -9.60 -6.90 11.48
N LYS A 106 -9.29 -8.18 11.41
CA LYS A 106 -9.65 -8.99 10.23
C LYS A 106 -11.15 -9.00 9.93
N ASP A 107 -11.98 -8.99 10.98
CA ASP A 107 -13.44 -9.05 10.82
C ASP A 107 -14.08 -7.67 10.61
N GLY A 108 -13.31 -6.60 10.78
CA GLY A 108 -13.82 -5.23 10.67
C GLY A 108 -13.20 -4.43 9.52
N PHE A 109 -12.64 -5.10 8.52
CA PHE A 109 -11.97 -4.40 7.42
C PHE A 109 -12.99 -3.61 6.58
N PRO A 110 -12.83 -2.29 6.46
CA PRO A 110 -13.80 -1.44 5.77
C PRO A 110 -13.55 -1.43 4.26
N THR A 111 -13.96 -2.47 3.56
CA THR A 111 -13.69 -2.68 2.15
C THR A 111 -14.07 -1.48 1.28
N GLU A 112 -15.26 -0.89 1.49
CA GLU A 112 -15.70 0.26 0.69
C GLU A 112 -14.84 1.50 0.93
N GLN A 113 -14.40 1.72 2.16
CA GLN A 113 -13.56 2.87 2.49
C GLN A 113 -12.16 2.74 1.89
N VAL A 114 -11.64 1.52 1.82
CA VAL A 114 -10.29 1.26 1.32
C VAL A 114 -10.28 1.14 -0.20
N TYR A 115 -11.21 0.37 -0.76
CA TYR A 115 -11.23 0.03 -2.19
C TYR A 115 -12.28 0.80 -3.00
N GLY A 116 -13.26 1.42 -2.35
CA GLY A 116 -14.34 2.11 -3.05
C GLY A 116 -13.88 3.39 -3.72
N ASN A 117 -14.63 3.84 -4.72
CA ASN A 117 -14.29 5.03 -5.49
C ASN A 117 -14.18 6.28 -4.62
N THR A 118 -13.26 7.16 -4.99
CA THR A 118 -13.06 8.47 -4.35
C THR A 118 -13.17 9.57 -5.40
N LEU A 119 -13.41 10.81 -4.92
CA LEU A 119 -13.54 11.96 -5.83
C LEU A 119 -12.19 12.38 -6.41
N GLY A 120 -11.12 12.19 -5.68
CA GLY A 120 -9.77 12.56 -6.11
C GLY A 120 -8.88 11.35 -6.32
N ALA A 121 -7.63 11.61 -6.67
CA ALA A 121 -6.60 10.59 -6.76
C ALA A 121 -6.06 10.31 -5.36
N GLU A 122 -6.20 9.08 -4.90
CA GLU A 122 -5.77 8.67 -3.57
C GLU A 122 -4.93 7.42 -3.63
N LEU A 123 -4.20 7.16 -2.55
CA LEU A 123 -3.34 6.00 -2.42
C LEU A 123 -3.68 5.29 -1.11
N ARG A 124 -3.64 3.96 -1.14
CA ARG A 124 -3.79 3.10 0.03
C ARG A 124 -2.57 2.20 0.12
N LEU A 125 -1.86 2.26 1.23
CA LEU A 125 -0.76 1.34 1.52
C LEU A 125 -1.25 0.37 2.59
N ILE A 126 -1.23 -0.93 2.29
CA ILE A 126 -1.81 -1.94 3.18
C ILE A 126 -0.74 -2.94 3.56
N THR A 127 -0.60 -3.20 4.86
CA THR A 127 0.25 -4.25 5.38
C THR A 127 -0.34 -4.84 6.65
N CYS A 128 0.16 -6.00 7.06
CA CYS A 128 -0.23 -6.60 8.34
C CYS A 128 0.38 -5.81 9.49
N GLY A 129 -0.40 -5.56 10.52
CA GLY A 129 0.03 -4.94 11.76
C GLY A 129 -0.34 -5.80 12.96
N ASP A 130 0.05 -5.33 14.17
CA ASP A 130 -0.31 -5.96 15.43
C ASP A 130 0.06 -7.45 15.48
N TYR A 131 1.36 -7.73 15.30
CA TYR A 131 1.87 -9.10 15.33
C TYR A 131 1.76 -9.70 16.73
N ASP A 132 1.18 -10.91 16.81
CA ASP A 132 1.08 -11.67 18.05
C ASP A 132 2.18 -12.75 18.06
N PRO A 133 3.22 -12.60 18.91
CA PRO A 133 4.31 -13.57 18.96
C PRO A 133 3.88 -14.94 19.55
N TRP A 134 2.77 -14.99 20.28
CA TRP A 134 2.30 -16.24 20.86
C TRP A 134 1.67 -17.16 19.83
N THR A 135 0.94 -16.59 18.87
CA THR A 135 0.27 -17.36 17.81
C THR A 135 0.99 -17.32 16.49
N GLY A 136 1.98 -16.43 16.33
CA GLY A 136 2.64 -16.20 15.06
C GLY A 136 1.74 -15.54 14.01
N ARG A 137 0.67 -14.90 14.43
CA ARG A 137 -0.33 -14.32 13.54
C ARG A 137 -0.39 -12.80 13.66
N TRP A 138 -0.77 -12.17 12.55
CA TRP A 138 -1.05 -10.75 12.49
C TRP A 138 -2.54 -10.55 12.77
N ASN A 139 -2.87 -9.76 13.78
CA ASN A 139 -4.25 -9.58 14.25
C ASN A 139 -4.98 -8.43 13.55
N ALA A 140 -4.25 -7.54 12.87
CA ALA A 140 -4.84 -6.38 12.23
C ALA A 140 -4.15 -6.08 10.91
N ASN A 141 -4.85 -5.33 10.05
CA ASN A 141 -4.26 -4.73 8.86
C ASN A 141 -4.01 -3.26 9.13
N HIS A 142 -2.81 -2.80 8.81
CA HIS A 142 -2.45 -1.39 8.91
C HIS A 142 -2.66 -0.76 7.53
N VAL A 143 -3.47 0.30 7.46
CA VAL A 143 -3.79 0.99 6.21
C VAL A 143 -3.37 2.45 6.33
N VAL A 144 -2.52 2.89 5.41
CA VAL A 144 -2.14 4.31 5.28
C VAL A 144 -2.97 4.91 4.15
N TYR A 145 -3.63 6.02 4.44
CA TYR A 145 -4.42 6.80 3.49
C TYR A 145 -3.63 8.02 3.06
N ALA A 146 -3.47 8.20 1.77
CA ALA A 146 -2.74 9.34 1.23
C ALA A 146 -3.47 9.91 0.02
N SER A 147 -3.25 11.20 -0.25
CA SER A 147 -3.87 11.92 -1.35
C SER A 147 -2.81 12.52 -2.25
N LEU A 148 -3.10 12.59 -3.55
CA LEU A 148 -2.16 13.16 -4.53
C LEU A 148 -1.88 14.63 -4.18
N ALA A 149 -0.59 14.98 -4.13
CA ALA A 149 -0.16 16.35 -3.88
C ALA A 149 -0.31 17.20 -5.15
N GLY A 150 -0.77 18.42 -4.96
CA GLY A 150 -0.96 19.35 -6.07
C GLY A 150 -2.23 19.14 -6.82
#